data_fa2fbf4c4c68f92d43bbac074ddc3dd8
#
_entry.id   fa2fbf4c4c68f92d43bbac074ddc3dd8
#
_cell.length_a   1.000
_cell.length_b   1.000
_cell.length_c   1.000
_cell.angle_alpha   90.00
_cell.angle_beta   90.00
_cell.angle_gamma   90.00
#
_symmetry.space_group_name_H-M   'P 1'
#
loop_
_entity.id
_entity.type
_entity.pdbx_description
1 polymer ?
#
loop_
_entity_poly.entity_id
_entity_poly.type
_entity_poly.pdbx_seq_one_letter_code
_entity_poly.pdbx_strand_id
1 'polypeptide(L)'
;RVRSNYMRGGNPGLVLRPENVRQVVDAVGYARRNPHLELGIRSGGHGISGRSTNNGGLVLDMGRMNAVEVVDEASRLVRLGPGARWRDVASALQPHGWAIGSGDYGGVGVGGLVTAGGLGFLSRHHGLTIDNLRAADLVLADGSQIRASEEENPEVFWAVRGAGANLGIVTSVEITASPVDQVGWAQLGFAVRDVAEFLEAFGQVATSAPRQTTAFLIMGP
;
A
#
# COMPACT_ATOMS: atom_id res chain seq x y z
N ARG A 1 -9.36 -12.01 -17.47
CA ARG A 1 -9.82 -12.00 -16.08
C ARG A 1 -8.85 -11.19 -15.23
N VAL A 2 -9.33 -10.15 -14.57
CA VAL A 2 -8.59 -9.44 -13.52
C VAL A 2 -9.11 -9.95 -12.18
N ARG A 3 -8.25 -10.60 -11.39
CA ARG A 3 -8.63 -11.11 -10.07
C ARG A 3 -8.09 -10.19 -8.99
N SER A 4 -8.90 -9.89 -7.98
CA SER A 4 -8.35 -9.51 -6.69
C SER A 4 -7.81 -10.76 -5.99
N ASN A 5 -6.78 -10.61 -5.15
CA ASN A 5 -6.18 -11.77 -4.48
C ASN A 5 -7.07 -12.39 -3.39
N TYR A 6 -8.19 -11.75 -3.03
CA TYR A 6 -9.14 -12.24 -2.03
C TYR A 6 -10.47 -12.68 -2.68
N MET A 7 -10.39 -13.64 -3.59
CA MET A 7 -11.54 -14.37 -4.15
C MET A 7 -12.54 -13.53 -4.98
N ARG A 8 -12.36 -12.22 -5.14
CA ARG A 8 -13.22 -11.41 -6.00
C ARG A 8 -12.67 -11.40 -7.42
N GLY A 9 -13.31 -12.12 -8.29
CA GLY A 9 -13.04 -12.10 -9.73
C GLY A 9 -13.84 -10.99 -10.39
N GLY A 10 -13.27 -10.40 -11.46
CA GLY A 10 -13.96 -9.49 -12.33
C GLY A 10 -13.61 -9.79 -13.79
N ASN A 11 -14.51 -9.41 -14.68
CA ASN A 11 -14.35 -9.47 -16.12
C ASN A 11 -14.52 -8.05 -16.69
N PRO A 12 -13.53 -7.15 -16.52
CA PRO A 12 -13.61 -5.79 -17.07
C PRO A 12 -13.70 -5.85 -18.60
N GLY A 13 -14.43 -4.91 -19.19
CA GLY A 13 -14.51 -4.76 -20.64
C GLY A 13 -13.20 -4.26 -21.24
N LEU A 14 -12.47 -3.41 -20.48
CA LEU A 14 -11.18 -2.85 -20.91
C LEU A 14 -10.19 -2.82 -19.74
N VAL A 15 -8.93 -3.16 -19.99
CA VAL A 15 -7.82 -3.03 -19.05
C VAL A 15 -6.75 -2.15 -19.68
N LEU A 16 -6.47 -1.00 -19.05
CA LEU A 16 -5.38 -0.10 -19.43
C LEU A 16 -4.20 -0.29 -18.47
N ARG A 17 -2.97 -0.27 -19.00
CA ARG A 17 -1.73 -0.46 -18.23
C ARG A 17 -0.78 0.69 -18.49
N PRO A 18 -0.95 1.83 -17.80
CA PRO A 18 -0.09 2.99 -17.97
C PRO A 18 1.34 2.70 -17.50
N GLU A 19 2.29 3.30 -18.20
CA GLU A 19 3.72 3.27 -17.89
C GLU A 19 4.23 4.63 -17.37
N ASN A 20 3.41 5.67 -17.53
CA ASN A 20 3.74 7.03 -17.12
C ASN A 20 2.47 7.84 -16.81
N VAL A 21 2.67 9.01 -16.21
CA VAL A 21 1.58 9.89 -15.75
C VAL A 21 0.70 10.36 -16.92
N ARG A 22 1.29 10.66 -18.09
CA ARG A 22 0.52 11.09 -19.27
C ARG A 22 -0.52 10.03 -19.66
N GLN A 23 -0.14 8.76 -19.68
CA GLN A 23 -1.06 7.68 -20.00
C GLN A 23 -2.16 7.50 -18.92
N VAL A 24 -1.88 7.86 -17.65
CA VAL A 24 -2.90 7.90 -16.59
C VAL A 24 -3.90 9.03 -16.88
N VAL A 25 -3.43 10.22 -17.25
CA VAL A 25 -4.30 11.35 -17.66
C VAL A 25 -5.16 10.99 -18.87
N ASP A 26 -4.59 10.34 -19.89
CA ASP A 26 -5.32 9.88 -21.07
C ASP A 26 -6.42 8.86 -20.68
N ALA A 27 -6.12 7.95 -19.75
CA ALA A 27 -7.08 6.97 -19.24
C ALA A 27 -8.23 7.61 -18.44
N VAL A 28 -7.92 8.62 -17.62
CA VAL A 28 -8.93 9.44 -16.91
C VAL A 28 -9.82 10.17 -17.93
N GLY A 29 -9.20 10.78 -18.95
CA GLY A 29 -9.93 11.42 -20.04
C GLY A 29 -10.85 10.45 -20.79
N TYR A 30 -10.40 9.22 -21.02
CA TYR A 30 -11.25 8.17 -21.59
C TYR A 30 -12.43 7.82 -20.69
N ALA A 31 -12.20 7.58 -19.40
CA ALA A 31 -13.24 7.28 -18.42
C ALA A 31 -14.29 8.39 -18.36
N ARG A 32 -13.88 9.66 -18.35
CA ARG A 32 -14.79 10.83 -18.37
C ARG A 32 -15.70 10.88 -19.59
N ARG A 33 -15.19 10.50 -20.75
CA ARG A 33 -15.98 10.44 -21.99
C ARG A 33 -16.92 9.23 -22.05
N ASN A 34 -16.73 8.27 -21.15
CA ASN A 34 -17.51 7.03 -21.06
C ASN A 34 -18.05 6.81 -19.63
N PRO A 35 -18.90 7.72 -19.10
CA PRO A 35 -19.32 7.73 -17.70
C PRO A 35 -20.17 6.52 -17.28
N HIS A 36 -20.62 5.72 -18.26
CA HIS A 36 -21.30 4.46 -18.02
C HIS A 36 -20.35 3.31 -17.64
N LEU A 37 -19.06 3.48 -17.85
CA LEU A 37 -18.04 2.49 -17.48
C LEU A 37 -17.58 2.73 -16.04
N GLU A 38 -17.81 1.76 -15.16
CA GLU A 38 -17.21 1.77 -13.83
C GLU A 38 -15.67 1.71 -13.93
N LEU A 39 -14.98 2.63 -13.24
CA LEU A 39 -13.51 2.66 -13.20
C LEU A 39 -12.98 1.97 -11.95
N GLY A 40 -12.24 0.89 -12.12
CA GLY A 40 -11.45 0.25 -11.07
C GLY A 40 -9.97 0.60 -11.18
N ILE A 41 -9.32 0.95 -10.07
CA ILE A 41 -7.87 1.17 -10.00
C ILE A 41 -7.21 -0.03 -9.32
N ARG A 42 -6.21 -0.60 -9.99
CA ARG A 42 -5.53 -1.79 -9.51
C ARG A 42 -4.02 -1.53 -9.35
N SER A 43 -3.55 -1.62 -8.12
CA SER A 43 -2.13 -1.76 -7.78
C SER A 43 -1.81 -3.26 -7.63
N GLY A 44 -1.83 -3.80 -6.40
CA GLY A 44 -1.65 -5.22 -6.11
C GLY A 44 -2.90 -6.10 -6.22
N GLY A 45 -4.07 -5.51 -6.19
CA GLY A 45 -5.33 -6.24 -6.18
C GLY A 45 -5.64 -6.92 -4.85
N HIS A 46 -5.05 -6.46 -3.74
CA HIS A 46 -5.23 -7.02 -2.40
C HIS A 46 -6.39 -6.41 -1.59
N GLY A 47 -7.08 -5.41 -2.13
CA GLY A 47 -8.23 -4.80 -1.45
C GLY A 47 -9.40 -5.78 -1.30
N ILE A 48 -9.82 -6.04 -0.05
CA ILE A 48 -10.92 -6.96 0.28
C ILE A 48 -12.26 -6.46 -0.30
N SER A 49 -12.43 -5.14 -0.44
CA SER A 49 -13.63 -4.52 -1.03
C SER A 49 -13.89 -4.92 -2.48
N GLY A 50 -12.87 -5.41 -3.21
CA GLY A 50 -12.98 -5.79 -4.62
C GLY A 50 -12.95 -4.63 -5.61
N ARG A 51 -12.76 -3.37 -5.16
CA ARG A 51 -12.75 -2.16 -6.02
C ARG A 51 -11.62 -2.13 -7.06
N SER A 52 -10.65 -3.05 -6.97
CA SER A 52 -9.56 -3.19 -7.96
C SER A 52 -9.97 -3.97 -9.21
N THR A 53 -11.24 -4.36 -9.33
CA THR A 53 -11.81 -5.03 -10.51
C THR A 53 -13.30 -4.73 -10.61
N ASN A 54 -13.89 -4.95 -11.78
CA ASN A 54 -15.32 -4.79 -12.07
C ASN A 54 -15.76 -5.75 -13.16
N ASN A 55 -17.02 -5.67 -13.57
CA ASN A 55 -17.57 -6.43 -14.71
C ASN A 55 -18.02 -5.47 -15.82
N GLY A 56 -17.48 -5.64 -17.02
CA GLY A 56 -17.81 -4.84 -18.19
C GLY A 56 -17.26 -3.42 -18.19
N GLY A 57 -16.70 -2.94 -17.09
CA GLY A 57 -16.15 -1.60 -16.94
C GLY A 57 -14.69 -1.48 -17.37
N LEU A 58 -14.02 -0.44 -16.89
CA LEU A 58 -12.62 -0.10 -17.12
C LEU A 58 -11.79 -0.43 -15.90
N VAL A 59 -10.66 -1.10 -16.07
CA VAL A 59 -9.63 -1.26 -15.02
C VAL A 59 -8.34 -0.58 -15.46
N LEU A 60 -7.83 0.31 -14.61
CA LEU A 60 -6.50 0.88 -14.75
C LEU A 60 -5.53 0.09 -13.87
N ASP A 61 -4.71 -0.75 -14.50
CA ASP A 61 -3.72 -1.59 -13.82
C ASP A 61 -2.36 -0.87 -13.78
N MET A 62 -2.01 -0.37 -12.60
CA MET A 62 -0.80 0.42 -12.35
C MET A 62 0.49 -0.42 -12.31
N GLY A 63 0.41 -1.71 -12.54
CA GLY A 63 1.53 -2.66 -12.37
C GLY A 63 2.80 -2.34 -13.15
N ARG A 64 2.73 -1.50 -14.20
CA ARG A 64 3.89 -1.03 -14.97
C ARG A 64 4.55 0.23 -14.42
N MET A 65 3.88 0.96 -13.53
CA MET A 65 4.45 2.10 -12.81
C MET A 65 5.02 1.59 -11.47
N ASN A 66 6.11 0.84 -11.53
CA ASN A 66 6.67 0.06 -10.42
C ASN A 66 8.09 0.46 -10.02
N ALA A 67 8.52 1.64 -10.39
CA ALA A 67 9.85 2.14 -10.03
C ALA A 67 10.03 2.23 -8.50
N VAL A 68 11.26 1.96 -8.05
CA VAL A 68 11.75 2.19 -6.69
C VAL A 68 13.03 3.00 -6.81
N GLU A 69 13.05 4.20 -6.26
CA GLU A 69 14.13 5.16 -6.40
C GLU A 69 14.51 5.75 -5.04
N VAL A 70 15.78 5.70 -4.67
CA VAL A 70 16.30 6.47 -3.54
C VAL A 70 16.50 7.90 -4.01
N VAL A 71 15.69 8.82 -3.48
CA VAL A 71 15.71 10.25 -3.85
C VAL A 71 16.78 11.00 -3.08
N ASP A 72 16.90 10.71 -1.79
CA ASP A 72 17.89 11.32 -0.91
C ASP A 72 18.32 10.32 0.18
N GLU A 73 19.61 9.99 0.18
CA GLU A 73 20.18 9.06 1.15
C GLU A 73 20.25 9.64 2.56
N ALA A 74 20.50 10.93 2.70
CA ALA A 74 20.65 11.58 4.00
C ALA A 74 19.36 11.54 4.81
N SER A 75 18.23 11.82 4.18
CA SER A 75 16.89 11.75 4.78
C SER A 75 16.25 10.37 4.63
N ARG A 76 16.87 9.45 3.90
CA ARG A 76 16.31 8.13 3.53
C ARG A 76 14.98 8.24 2.78
N LEU A 77 14.86 9.26 1.93
CA LEU A 77 13.67 9.50 1.15
C LEU A 77 13.65 8.58 -0.08
N VAL A 78 12.58 7.82 -0.22
CA VAL A 78 12.39 6.85 -1.29
C VAL A 78 11.13 7.21 -2.07
N ARG A 79 11.23 7.28 -3.39
CA ARG A 79 10.08 7.43 -4.30
C ARG A 79 9.67 6.07 -4.83
N LEU A 80 8.37 5.79 -4.77
CA LEU A 80 7.78 4.52 -5.17
C LEU A 80 6.66 4.74 -6.19
N GLY A 81 6.67 3.95 -7.25
CA GLY A 81 5.54 3.82 -8.15
C GLY A 81 4.40 3.01 -7.50
N PRO A 82 3.13 3.35 -7.76
CA PRO A 82 1.99 2.69 -7.14
C PRO A 82 1.84 1.21 -7.53
N GLY A 83 2.45 0.78 -8.62
CA GLY A 83 2.46 -0.61 -9.10
C GLY A 83 3.55 -1.48 -8.48
N ALA A 84 4.52 -0.91 -7.77
CA ALA A 84 5.56 -1.66 -7.09
C ALA A 84 4.98 -2.64 -6.06
N ARG A 85 5.71 -3.72 -5.80
CA ARG A 85 5.37 -4.70 -4.75
C ARG A 85 6.29 -4.49 -3.56
N TRP A 86 5.76 -4.72 -2.36
CA TRP A 86 6.56 -4.51 -1.14
C TRP A 86 7.81 -5.39 -1.07
N ARG A 87 7.78 -6.60 -1.65
CA ARG A 87 9.00 -7.44 -1.77
C ARG A 87 10.07 -6.79 -2.64
N ASP A 88 9.67 -6.10 -3.72
CA ASP A 88 10.60 -5.45 -4.65
C ASP A 88 11.19 -4.20 -3.99
N VAL A 89 10.36 -3.46 -3.23
CA VAL A 89 10.81 -2.35 -2.37
C VAL A 89 11.79 -2.83 -1.32
N ALA A 90 11.48 -3.92 -0.59
CA ALA A 90 12.36 -4.50 0.41
C ALA A 90 13.71 -4.92 -0.20
N SER A 91 13.69 -5.57 -1.37
CA SER A 91 14.91 -5.97 -2.07
C SER A 91 15.76 -4.78 -2.51
N ALA A 92 15.13 -3.69 -2.97
CA ALA A 92 15.83 -2.48 -3.38
C ALA A 92 16.46 -1.73 -2.19
N LEU A 93 15.83 -1.76 -1.01
CA LEU A 93 16.31 -1.06 0.19
C LEU A 93 17.29 -1.87 1.04
N GLN A 94 17.33 -3.19 0.87
CA GLN A 94 18.23 -4.07 1.62
C GLN A 94 19.72 -3.64 1.58
N PRO A 95 20.30 -3.25 0.40
CA PRO A 95 21.70 -2.82 0.35
C PRO A 95 22.01 -1.58 1.18
N HIS A 96 20.98 -0.76 1.48
CA HIS A 96 21.09 0.44 2.32
C HIS A 96 20.89 0.14 3.81
N GLY A 97 20.50 -1.08 4.18
CA GLY A 97 20.11 -1.40 5.56
C GLY A 97 18.79 -0.72 5.96
N TRP A 98 17.88 -0.48 5.01
CA TRP A 98 16.64 0.22 5.26
C TRP A 98 15.42 -0.66 5.00
N ALA A 99 14.33 -0.31 5.70
CA ALA A 99 13.02 -0.87 5.43
C ALA A 99 11.93 0.20 5.53
N ILE A 100 10.81 -0.04 4.85
CA ILE A 100 9.58 0.71 5.02
C ILE A 100 8.56 -0.24 5.64
N GLY A 101 7.95 0.18 6.75
CA GLY A 101 6.85 -0.55 7.37
C GLY A 101 5.71 -0.72 6.37
N SER A 102 5.34 -1.96 6.08
CA SER A 102 4.30 -2.33 5.13
C SER A 102 3.38 -3.40 5.74
N GLY A 103 2.71 -4.22 4.95
CA GLY A 103 1.96 -5.38 5.47
C GLY A 103 2.88 -6.55 5.85
N ASP A 104 2.26 -7.71 5.95
CA ASP A 104 2.88 -9.01 6.26
C ASP A 104 3.18 -9.85 5.00
N TYR A 105 2.74 -9.41 3.83
CA TYR A 105 2.90 -10.15 2.57
C TYR A 105 3.51 -9.29 1.47
N GLY A 106 4.69 -9.67 1.02
CA GLY A 106 5.46 -8.93 0.01
C GLY A 106 4.81 -8.79 -1.37
N GLY A 107 3.77 -9.56 -1.69
CA GLY A 107 3.03 -9.46 -2.96
C GLY A 107 2.01 -8.32 -3.00
N VAL A 108 1.73 -7.64 -1.88
CA VAL A 108 0.84 -6.47 -1.83
C VAL A 108 1.44 -5.32 -2.61
N GLY A 109 0.58 -4.57 -3.32
CA GLY A 109 0.99 -3.39 -4.07
C GLY A 109 1.12 -2.15 -3.19
N VAL A 110 2.08 -1.31 -3.54
CA VAL A 110 2.37 -0.06 -2.81
C VAL A 110 1.16 0.86 -2.78
N GLY A 111 0.57 1.18 -3.95
CA GLY A 111 -0.43 2.25 -4.08
C GLY A 111 -1.64 2.07 -3.18
N GLY A 112 -2.22 0.87 -3.11
CA GLY A 112 -3.39 0.62 -2.27
C GLY A 112 -3.07 0.61 -0.77
N LEU A 113 -1.93 0.06 -0.37
CA LEU A 113 -1.55 -0.06 1.02
C LEU A 113 -1.19 1.32 1.61
N VAL A 114 -0.38 2.11 0.90
CA VAL A 114 0.08 3.43 1.36
C VAL A 114 -1.04 4.47 1.43
N THR A 115 -2.17 4.24 0.78
CA THR A 115 -3.34 5.14 0.84
C THR A 115 -4.45 4.66 1.77
N ALA A 116 -4.26 3.49 2.42
CA ALA A 116 -5.27 2.88 3.29
C ALA A 116 -4.80 2.65 4.73
N GLY A 117 -3.52 2.92 5.03
CA GLY A 117 -2.95 2.73 6.37
C GLY A 117 -1.61 2.02 6.34
N GLY A 118 -1.60 0.72 6.06
CA GLY A 118 -0.39 -0.09 6.02
C GLY A 118 0.09 -0.53 7.40
N LEU A 119 -0.62 -1.51 7.97
CA LEU A 119 -0.26 -2.18 9.22
C LEU A 119 0.57 -3.44 8.91
N GLY A 120 1.67 -3.63 9.64
CA GLY A 120 2.53 -4.81 9.49
C GLY A 120 3.55 -4.98 10.61
N PHE A 121 4.57 -5.79 10.37
CA PHE A 121 5.55 -6.20 11.39
C PHE A 121 6.34 -5.05 12.03
N LEU A 122 6.56 -3.95 11.30
CA LEU A 122 7.32 -2.80 11.80
C LEU A 122 6.43 -1.70 12.39
N SER A 123 5.10 -1.83 12.33
CA SER A 123 4.19 -0.73 12.68
C SER A 123 4.25 -0.35 14.15
N ARG A 124 4.54 -1.28 15.04
CA ARG A 124 4.65 -1.00 16.46
C ARG A 124 5.87 -0.13 16.80
N HIS A 125 6.93 -0.24 16.01
CA HIS A 125 8.16 0.53 16.20
C HIS A 125 8.18 1.81 15.37
N HIS A 126 7.79 1.73 14.10
CA HIS A 126 7.94 2.81 13.12
C HIS A 126 6.63 3.46 12.67
N GLY A 127 5.50 3.10 13.27
CA GLY A 127 4.18 3.58 12.85
C GLY A 127 3.63 2.83 11.62
N LEU A 128 2.50 3.29 11.14
CA LEU A 128 1.90 2.80 9.91
C LEU A 128 2.70 3.28 8.69
N THR A 129 2.48 2.66 7.53
CA THR A 129 3.13 3.13 6.29
C THR A 129 2.77 4.59 5.99
N ILE A 130 1.51 4.97 6.20
CA ILE A 130 1.03 6.35 5.97
C ILE A 130 1.69 7.39 6.89
N ASP A 131 2.16 7.02 8.08
CA ASP A 131 2.82 7.94 9.01
C ASP A 131 4.20 8.37 8.49
N ASN A 132 4.78 7.57 7.61
CA ASN A 132 6.08 7.81 6.99
C ASN A 132 5.99 8.42 5.58
N LEU A 133 4.76 8.64 5.07
CA LEU A 133 4.52 9.32 3.81
C LEU A 133 4.95 10.79 3.91
N ARG A 134 5.63 11.30 2.88
CA ARG A 134 6.09 12.69 2.78
C ARG A 134 5.39 13.44 1.65
N ALA A 135 5.12 12.77 0.56
CA ALA A 135 4.37 13.35 -0.55
C ALA A 135 3.69 12.25 -1.38
N ALA A 136 2.69 12.67 -2.13
CA ALA A 136 2.05 11.86 -3.15
C ALA A 136 1.77 12.73 -4.39
N ASP A 137 2.00 12.17 -5.58
CA ASP A 137 1.57 12.79 -6.84
C ASP A 137 0.29 12.07 -7.30
N LEU A 138 -0.70 12.84 -7.71
CA LEU A 138 -2.01 12.34 -8.09
C LEU A 138 -2.47 12.90 -9.42
N VAL A 139 -3.25 12.12 -10.14
CA VAL A 139 -4.11 12.58 -11.24
C VAL A 139 -5.55 12.60 -10.71
N LEU A 140 -6.17 13.79 -10.72
CA LEU A 140 -7.54 13.98 -10.25
C LEU A 140 -8.57 13.55 -11.30
N ALA A 141 -9.82 13.54 -10.89
CA ALA A 141 -10.92 13.13 -11.78
C ALA A 141 -11.12 14.03 -13.00
N ASP A 142 -10.68 15.30 -12.95
CA ASP A 142 -10.69 16.21 -14.08
C ASP A 142 -9.50 16.05 -15.02
N GLY A 143 -8.51 15.23 -14.64
CA GLY A 143 -7.26 14.99 -15.36
C GLY A 143 -6.12 15.92 -14.95
N SER A 144 -6.36 16.84 -14.01
CA SER A 144 -5.30 17.69 -13.46
C SER A 144 -4.32 16.82 -12.64
N GLN A 145 -3.06 17.26 -12.65
CA GLN A 145 -1.98 16.62 -11.88
C GLN A 145 -1.65 17.53 -10.71
N ILE A 146 -1.60 16.95 -9.54
CA ILE A 146 -1.24 17.65 -8.31
C ILE A 146 -0.19 16.87 -7.53
N ARG A 147 0.62 17.59 -6.78
CA ARG A 147 1.44 17.08 -5.70
C ARG A 147 0.73 17.41 -4.37
N ALA A 148 0.77 16.47 -3.44
CA ALA A 148 0.25 16.62 -2.10
C ALA A 148 1.35 16.34 -1.09
N SER A 149 1.65 17.29 -0.21
CA SER A 149 2.63 17.21 0.88
C SER A 149 2.17 18.09 2.04
N GLU A 150 2.97 18.22 3.09
CA GLU A 150 2.67 19.15 4.19
C GLU A 150 2.69 20.61 3.72
N GLU A 151 3.48 20.94 2.68
CA GLU A 151 3.64 22.30 2.14
C GLU A 151 2.75 22.57 0.93
N GLU A 152 2.37 21.52 0.18
CA GLU A 152 1.62 21.65 -1.06
C GLU A 152 0.35 20.81 -1.01
N ASN A 153 -0.82 21.43 -1.19
CA ASN A 153 -2.14 20.77 -1.08
C ASN A 153 -2.31 19.95 0.21
N PRO A 154 -2.08 20.55 1.42
CA PRO A 154 -2.03 19.82 2.69
C PRO A 154 -3.34 19.11 3.03
N GLU A 155 -4.50 19.61 2.62
CA GLU A 155 -5.80 18.96 2.81
C GLU A 155 -5.88 17.65 2.02
N VAL A 156 -5.37 17.64 0.78
CA VAL A 156 -5.29 16.42 -0.03
C VAL A 156 -4.28 15.47 0.58
N PHE A 157 -3.16 15.98 1.09
CA PHE A 157 -2.15 15.17 1.75
C PHE A 157 -2.69 14.49 3.02
N TRP A 158 -3.47 15.21 3.81
CA TRP A 158 -4.15 14.62 4.96
C TRP A 158 -5.12 13.51 4.53
N ALA A 159 -5.93 13.78 3.51
CA ALA A 159 -6.96 12.84 3.05
C ALA A 159 -6.37 11.60 2.33
N VAL A 160 -5.25 11.73 1.61
CA VAL A 160 -4.63 10.59 0.93
C VAL A 160 -4.10 9.53 1.92
N ARG A 161 -3.77 9.96 3.14
CA ARG A 161 -3.32 9.09 4.24
C ARG A 161 -4.49 8.37 4.92
N GLY A 162 -5.21 7.54 4.18
CA GLY A 162 -6.31 6.71 4.66
C GLY A 162 -7.54 6.68 3.73
N ALA A 163 -7.84 7.78 3.06
CA ALA A 163 -8.98 7.90 2.15
C ALA A 163 -8.58 8.07 0.67
N GLY A 164 -7.32 7.79 0.33
CA GLY A 164 -6.73 8.07 -1.00
C GLY A 164 -7.48 7.49 -2.19
N ALA A 165 -8.19 6.38 -2.01
CA ALA A 165 -8.99 5.78 -3.07
C ALA A 165 -10.16 6.65 -3.59
N ASN A 166 -10.50 7.74 -2.90
CA ASN A 166 -11.62 8.61 -3.24
C ASN A 166 -11.17 9.98 -3.79
N LEU A 167 -9.88 10.26 -3.84
CA LEU A 167 -9.34 11.57 -4.19
C LEU A 167 -8.87 11.65 -5.65
N GLY A 168 -8.22 10.60 -6.12
CA GLY A 168 -7.60 10.56 -7.43
C GLY A 168 -6.77 9.30 -7.60
N ILE A 169 -6.05 9.23 -8.69
CA ILE A 169 -5.15 8.12 -9.01
C ILE A 169 -3.73 8.51 -8.60
N VAL A 170 -3.21 7.86 -7.56
CA VAL A 170 -1.82 8.07 -7.14
C VAL A 170 -0.87 7.54 -8.24
N THR A 171 0.08 8.37 -8.63
CA THR A 171 1.08 8.07 -9.67
C THR A 171 2.49 7.92 -9.12
N SER A 172 2.79 8.52 -7.98
CA SER A 172 3.99 8.25 -7.18
C SER A 172 3.75 8.58 -5.71
N VAL A 173 4.57 8.05 -4.82
CA VAL A 173 4.63 8.43 -3.41
C VAL A 173 6.08 8.57 -2.97
N GLU A 174 6.33 9.48 -2.02
CA GLU A 174 7.61 9.63 -1.36
C GLU A 174 7.46 9.25 0.11
N ILE A 175 8.31 8.34 0.58
CA ILE A 175 8.25 7.77 1.92
C ILE A 175 9.63 7.81 2.55
N THR A 176 9.71 8.18 3.82
CA THR A 176 10.95 8.04 4.60
C THR A 176 11.11 6.60 5.04
N ALA A 177 12.20 5.96 4.65
CA ALA A 177 12.58 4.63 5.12
C ALA A 177 13.20 4.68 6.51
N SER A 178 13.05 3.61 7.27
CA SER A 178 13.67 3.44 8.58
C SER A 178 14.93 2.60 8.49
N PRO A 179 15.99 2.90 9.26
CA PRO A 179 17.13 2.00 9.38
C PRO A 179 16.67 0.71 10.08
N VAL A 180 16.91 -0.43 9.45
CA VAL A 180 16.63 -1.75 9.99
C VAL A 180 17.77 -2.66 9.62
N ASP A 181 18.55 -3.07 10.64
CA ASP A 181 19.73 -3.91 10.44
C ASP A 181 19.34 -5.39 10.45
N GLN A 182 19.11 -5.97 11.63
CA GLN A 182 18.77 -7.37 11.78
C GLN A 182 17.38 -7.54 12.41
N VAL A 183 16.64 -8.51 11.91
CA VAL A 183 15.31 -8.84 12.43
C VAL A 183 15.32 -10.29 12.89
N GLY A 184 14.95 -10.52 14.15
CA GLY A 184 14.69 -11.84 14.68
C GLY A 184 13.28 -12.30 14.29
N TRP A 185 13.13 -13.56 13.92
CA TRP A 185 11.85 -14.18 13.62
C TRP A 185 11.68 -15.46 14.44
N ALA A 186 10.50 -15.64 15.02
CA ALA A 186 10.12 -16.89 15.67
C ALA A 186 8.66 -17.24 15.38
N GLN A 187 8.40 -18.51 15.18
CA GLN A 187 7.05 -19.07 15.10
C GLN A 187 6.90 -20.10 16.22
N LEU A 188 5.91 -19.87 17.08
CA LEU A 188 5.65 -20.72 18.24
C LEU A 188 4.26 -21.33 18.09
N GLY A 189 4.14 -22.61 18.40
CA GLY A 189 2.85 -23.32 18.44
C GLY A 189 2.49 -23.69 19.88
N PHE A 190 1.26 -23.42 20.27
CA PHE A 190 0.74 -23.75 21.60
C PHE A 190 -0.51 -24.61 21.48
N ALA A 191 -0.57 -25.66 22.29
CA ALA A 191 -1.82 -26.40 22.52
C ALA A 191 -2.62 -25.68 23.61
N VAL A 192 -3.65 -24.95 23.22
CA VAL A 192 -4.44 -24.11 24.13
C VAL A 192 -5.62 -24.91 24.66
N ARG A 193 -5.73 -25.03 26.00
CA ARG A 193 -6.87 -25.68 26.67
C ARG A 193 -7.94 -24.67 27.08
N ASP A 194 -7.52 -23.53 27.62
CA ASP A 194 -8.38 -22.39 27.94
C ASP A 194 -8.01 -21.20 27.03
N VAL A 195 -8.91 -20.88 26.13
CA VAL A 195 -8.70 -19.81 25.14
C VAL A 195 -8.74 -18.44 25.83
N ALA A 196 -9.57 -18.25 26.84
CA ALA A 196 -9.71 -16.96 27.51
C ALA A 196 -8.44 -16.62 28.29
N GLU A 197 -7.96 -17.57 29.09
CA GLU A 197 -6.71 -17.43 29.85
C GLU A 197 -5.52 -17.18 28.91
N PHE A 198 -5.44 -17.92 27.79
CA PHE A 198 -4.38 -17.76 26.82
C PHE A 198 -4.40 -16.37 26.16
N LEU A 199 -5.58 -15.87 25.78
CA LEU A 199 -5.72 -14.55 25.16
C LEU A 199 -5.37 -13.42 26.14
N GLU A 200 -5.74 -13.56 27.41
CA GLU A 200 -5.36 -12.61 28.45
C GLU A 200 -3.84 -12.57 28.63
N ALA A 201 -3.19 -13.73 28.76
CA ALA A 201 -1.75 -13.83 28.89
C ALA A 201 -1.02 -13.29 27.65
N PHE A 202 -1.52 -13.61 26.44
CA PHE A 202 -0.98 -13.07 25.19
C PHE A 202 -1.08 -11.53 25.15
N GLY A 203 -2.23 -10.98 25.56
CA GLY A 203 -2.46 -9.53 25.63
C GLY A 203 -1.47 -8.83 26.57
N GLN A 204 -1.22 -9.42 27.74
CA GLN A 204 -0.27 -8.90 28.72
C GLN A 204 1.16 -8.91 28.17
N VAL A 205 1.59 -10.02 27.57
CA VAL A 205 2.92 -10.14 26.95
C VAL A 205 3.05 -9.15 25.78
N ALA A 206 2.08 -9.09 24.89
CA ALA A 206 2.13 -8.20 23.73
C ALA A 206 2.16 -6.72 24.13
N THR A 207 1.48 -6.35 25.20
CA THR A 207 1.45 -4.97 25.71
C THR A 207 2.77 -4.58 26.39
N SER A 208 3.34 -5.47 27.20
CA SER A 208 4.58 -5.22 27.95
C SER A 208 5.86 -5.38 27.12
N ALA A 209 5.78 -6.04 25.96
CA ALA A 209 6.95 -6.26 25.09
C ALA A 209 7.53 -4.92 24.57
N PRO A 210 8.85 -4.85 24.34
CA PRO A 210 9.48 -3.69 23.69
C PRO A 210 8.81 -3.31 22.36
N ARG A 211 8.81 -2.04 22.00
CA ARG A 211 8.18 -1.57 20.75
C ARG A 211 8.73 -2.22 19.48
N GLN A 212 9.96 -2.70 19.52
CA GLN A 212 10.61 -3.45 18.43
C GLN A 212 10.03 -4.86 18.24
N THR A 213 9.26 -5.37 19.21
CA THR A 213 8.64 -6.68 19.15
C THR A 213 7.22 -6.56 18.61
N THR A 214 6.92 -7.24 17.54
CA THR A 214 5.55 -7.38 17.02
C THR A 214 5.15 -8.83 17.07
N ALA A 215 4.04 -9.12 17.74
CA ALA A 215 3.47 -10.45 17.85
C ALA A 215 2.17 -10.53 17.04
N PHE A 216 2.07 -11.56 16.19
CA PHE A 216 0.83 -11.93 15.51
C PHE A 216 0.33 -13.25 16.10
N LEU A 217 -0.94 -13.30 16.46
CA LEU A 217 -1.60 -14.51 16.91
C LEU A 217 -2.52 -15.03 15.79
N ILE A 218 -2.31 -16.29 15.41
CA ILE A 218 -3.19 -17.01 14.49
C ILE A 218 -3.76 -18.20 15.25
N MET A 219 -5.07 -18.29 15.32
CA MET A 219 -5.78 -19.40 15.95
C MET A 219 -6.47 -20.21 14.86
N GLY A 220 -6.36 -21.50 14.95
CA GLY A 220 -7.00 -22.46 14.06
C GLY A 220 -7.46 -23.71 14.83
N PRO A 221 -8.31 -24.55 14.21
CA PRO A 221 -8.74 -25.82 14.78
C PRO A 221 -7.58 -26.80 14.91
#